data_0340477cedc71bba4f5fddbe34f0d130
#
_entry.id   0340477cedc71bba4f5fddbe34f0d130
#
_cell.length_a   1.000
_cell.length_b   1.000
_cell.length_c   1.000
_cell.angle_alpha   90.00
_cell.angle_beta   90.00
_cell.angle_gamma   90.00
#
_symmetry.space_group_name_H-M   'P 1'
#
loop_
_entity.id
_entity.type
_entity.pdbx_description
1 polymer ?
#
loop_
_entity_poly.entity_id
_entity_poly.type
_entity_poly.pdbx_seq_one_letter_code
_entity_poly.pdbx_strand_id
1 'polypeptide(L)'
;DTYGGMYYDNGRIILLTTNASRETGSSVAAYKNDSDISIVSCDYTFAELETAWNIIVENASSIPKFVSVGISPKKNRVTLAVEDKTLLDSDKLAWVPSGVTEIVESDPIQPTASIGCGNTMKNSTRGSTSSCCVGVTTNSGINGLIIQGHETLVGDVIKNGSRQTIGSVTQR
;
A
#
# COMPACT_ATOMS: atom_id res chain seq x y z
N ASP A 1 -1.88 -15.15 18.75
CA ASP A 1 -1.33 -13.83 18.42
C ASP A 1 -2.45 -12.80 18.44
N THR A 2 -2.23 -11.66 19.10
CA THR A 2 -3.22 -10.58 19.24
C THR A 2 -2.86 -9.35 18.41
N TYR A 3 -1.70 -9.37 17.74
CA TYR A 3 -1.22 -8.27 16.94
C TYR A 3 -2.11 -7.99 15.73
N GLY A 4 -2.63 -6.75 15.63
CA GLY A 4 -3.55 -6.30 14.57
C GLY A 4 -2.90 -5.43 13.49
N GLY A 5 -1.61 -5.17 13.62
CA GLY A 5 -0.88 -4.26 12.74
C GLY A 5 -0.45 -2.97 13.43
N MET A 6 0.23 -2.10 12.70
CA MET A 6 0.62 -0.78 13.18
C MET A 6 0.59 0.26 12.05
N TYR A 7 0.44 1.52 12.43
CA TYR A 7 0.55 2.65 11.51
C TYR A 7 1.02 3.91 12.25
N TYR A 8 1.49 4.89 11.48
CA TYR A 8 1.92 6.17 12.04
C TYR A 8 0.79 7.20 11.87
N ASP A 9 0.46 7.92 12.95
CA ASP A 9 -0.56 8.96 12.95
C ASP A 9 -0.19 10.08 13.93
N ASN A 10 -0.23 11.32 13.47
CA ASN A 10 0.01 12.53 14.29
C ASN A 10 1.26 12.47 15.18
N GLY A 11 2.38 12.00 14.65
CA GLY A 11 3.65 11.95 15.40
C GLY A 11 3.81 10.73 16.29
N ARG A 12 2.86 9.79 16.30
CA ARG A 12 2.86 8.60 17.15
C ARG A 12 2.69 7.31 16.34
N ILE A 13 3.28 6.24 16.85
CA ILE A 13 3.03 4.88 16.35
C ILE A 13 1.75 4.37 17.02
N ILE A 14 0.78 3.97 16.22
CA ILE A 14 -0.44 3.31 16.69
C ILE A 14 -0.26 1.81 16.49
N LEU A 15 -0.23 1.08 17.60
CA LEU A 15 -0.12 -0.38 17.63
C LEU A 15 -1.50 -0.98 17.89
N LEU A 16 -1.95 -1.83 16.97
CA LEU A 16 -3.26 -2.46 17.04
C LEU A 16 -3.19 -3.84 17.68
N THR A 17 -4.18 -4.15 18.53
CA THR A 17 -4.31 -5.46 19.17
C THR A 17 -5.76 -5.83 19.36
N THR A 18 -6.11 -7.11 19.19
CA THR A 18 -7.47 -7.63 19.42
C THR A 18 -7.78 -7.78 20.91
N ASN A 19 -6.80 -7.57 21.81
CA ASN A 19 -6.97 -7.77 23.26
C ASN A 19 -6.27 -6.70 24.10
N ALA A 20 -6.62 -5.43 23.90
CA ALA A 20 -6.02 -4.30 24.60
C ALA A 20 -6.15 -4.35 26.14
N SER A 21 -7.13 -5.06 26.67
CA SER A 21 -7.41 -5.12 28.12
C SER A 21 -6.69 -6.25 28.86
N ARG A 22 -6.17 -7.28 28.17
CA ARG A 22 -5.56 -8.47 28.78
C ARG A 22 -4.04 -8.56 28.68
N GLU A 23 -3.39 -7.54 28.15
CA GLU A 23 -1.97 -7.61 27.80
C GLU A 23 -1.02 -7.42 29.00
N THR A 24 -1.09 -8.30 29.97
CA THR A 24 -0.11 -8.41 31.07
C THR A 24 1.04 -9.40 30.78
N GLY A 25 1.13 -9.95 29.57
CA GLY A 25 2.14 -10.96 29.23
C GLY A 25 2.54 -11.03 27.76
N SER A 26 2.06 -10.13 26.91
CA SER A 26 2.37 -10.14 25.49
C SER A 26 3.56 -9.20 25.16
N SER A 27 4.15 -9.40 23.99
CA SER A 27 5.20 -8.53 23.43
C SER A 27 4.77 -7.06 23.33
N VAL A 28 3.46 -6.78 23.28
CA VAL A 28 2.86 -5.45 23.23
C VAL A 28 2.88 -4.75 24.59
N ALA A 29 2.83 -5.50 25.70
CA ALA A 29 2.87 -4.92 27.05
C ALA A 29 4.15 -4.11 27.33
N ALA A 30 5.25 -4.45 26.67
CA ALA A 30 6.52 -3.74 26.79
C ALA A 30 6.44 -2.28 26.34
N TYR A 31 5.49 -1.93 25.44
CA TYR A 31 5.33 -0.59 24.86
C TYR A 31 4.26 0.25 25.54
N LYS A 32 3.59 -0.27 26.57
CA LYS A 32 2.45 0.38 27.24
C LYS A 32 2.78 1.73 27.87
N ASN A 33 4.06 1.93 28.21
CA ASN A 33 4.54 3.14 28.88
C ASN A 33 5.37 4.06 27.95
N ASP A 34 5.43 3.74 26.66
CA ASP A 34 6.15 4.57 25.70
C ASP A 34 5.26 5.74 25.26
N SER A 35 5.74 6.98 25.41
CA SER A 35 5.00 8.19 25.06
C SER A 35 4.73 8.30 23.57
N ASP A 36 5.55 7.65 22.75
CA ASP A 36 5.50 7.72 21.29
C ASP A 36 4.66 6.59 20.66
N ILE A 37 4.18 5.65 21.50
CA ILE A 37 3.37 4.52 21.10
C ILE A 37 2.00 4.58 21.76
N SER A 38 0.95 4.41 20.97
CA SER A 38 -0.43 4.25 21.45
C SER A 38 -0.93 2.84 21.11
N ILE A 39 -1.44 2.12 22.09
CA ILE A 39 -2.04 0.79 21.90
C ILE A 39 -3.55 0.96 21.77
N VAL A 40 -4.11 0.48 20.67
CA VAL A 40 -5.53 0.63 20.32
C VAL A 40 -6.14 -0.75 20.03
N SER A 41 -7.36 -0.97 20.50
CA SER A 41 -8.12 -2.20 20.19
C SER A 41 -8.53 -2.24 18.72
N CYS A 42 -8.50 -3.43 18.12
CA CYS A 42 -8.94 -3.68 16.76
C CYS A 42 -9.77 -4.97 16.69
N ASP A 43 -10.45 -5.20 15.57
CA ASP A 43 -11.34 -6.34 15.38
C ASP A 43 -10.59 -7.60 14.93
N TYR A 44 -9.55 -7.43 14.10
CA TYR A 44 -8.83 -8.53 13.44
C TYR A 44 -7.34 -8.49 13.74
N THR A 45 -6.75 -9.66 13.91
CA THR A 45 -5.30 -9.84 13.95
C THR A 45 -4.70 -9.62 12.56
N PHE A 46 -3.43 -9.27 12.50
CA PHE A 46 -2.72 -9.12 11.23
C PHE A 46 -2.69 -10.45 10.43
N ALA A 47 -2.58 -11.57 11.11
CA ALA A 47 -2.61 -12.90 10.50
C ALA A 47 -3.98 -13.21 9.84
N GLU A 48 -5.10 -12.76 10.42
CA GLU A 48 -6.43 -12.89 9.81
C GLU A 48 -6.55 -12.00 8.57
N LEU A 49 -6.03 -10.77 8.65
CA LEU A 49 -5.98 -9.85 7.49
C LEU A 49 -5.11 -10.43 6.37
N GLU A 50 -3.95 -10.99 6.70
CA GLU A 50 -3.04 -11.62 5.74
C GLU A 50 -3.67 -12.85 5.08
N THR A 51 -4.38 -13.66 5.85
CA THR A 51 -5.14 -14.80 5.32
C THR A 51 -6.20 -14.35 4.33
N ALA A 52 -7.00 -13.34 4.67
CA ALA A 52 -8.01 -12.79 3.78
C ALA A 52 -7.41 -12.15 2.53
N TRP A 53 -6.30 -11.45 2.67
CA TRP A 53 -5.56 -10.86 1.55
C TRP A 53 -5.04 -11.94 0.58
N ASN A 54 -4.45 -13.03 1.08
CA ASN A 54 -3.97 -14.14 0.28
C ASN A 54 -5.10 -14.79 -0.54
N ILE A 55 -6.25 -15.05 0.08
CA ILE A 55 -7.43 -15.61 -0.60
C ILE A 55 -7.83 -14.71 -1.79
N ILE A 56 -7.84 -13.39 -1.60
CA ILE A 56 -8.22 -12.45 -2.66
C ILE A 56 -7.16 -12.40 -3.77
N VAL A 57 -5.87 -12.38 -3.42
CA VAL A 57 -4.77 -12.38 -4.40
C VAL A 57 -4.80 -13.62 -5.27
N GLU A 58 -4.97 -14.80 -4.69
CA GLU A 58 -5.03 -16.06 -5.43
C GLU A 58 -6.19 -16.11 -6.43
N ASN A 59 -7.30 -15.41 -6.15
CA ASN A 59 -8.49 -15.38 -6.97
C ASN A 59 -8.71 -14.05 -7.71
N ALA A 60 -7.73 -13.13 -7.71
CA ALA A 60 -7.87 -11.78 -8.26
C ALA A 60 -8.30 -11.76 -9.73
N SER A 61 -7.87 -12.74 -10.53
CA SER A 61 -8.25 -12.88 -11.95
C SER A 61 -9.74 -13.16 -12.17
N SER A 62 -10.46 -13.64 -11.16
CA SER A 62 -11.91 -13.90 -11.21
C SER A 62 -12.76 -12.69 -10.83
N ILE A 63 -12.13 -11.62 -10.30
CA ILE A 63 -12.83 -10.42 -9.86
C ILE A 63 -13.00 -9.48 -11.06
N PRO A 64 -14.26 -9.15 -11.46
CA PRO A 64 -14.52 -8.20 -12.52
C PRO A 64 -13.90 -6.83 -12.20
N LYS A 65 -13.19 -6.26 -13.17
CA LYS A 65 -12.63 -4.92 -13.04
C LYS A 65 -11.75 -4.73 -11.77
N PHE A 66 -10.99 -5.76 -11.41
CA PHE A 66 -10.03 -5.69 -10.31
C PHE A 66 -9.00 -4.59 -10.54
N VAL A 67 -8.77 -3.77 -9.54
CA VAL A 67 -7.76 -2.69 -9.54
C VAL A 67 -6.60 -3.07 -8.62
N SER A 68 -6.89 -3.33 -7.36
CA SER A 68 -5.87 -3.67 -6.37
C SER A 68 -6.45 -4.30 -5.12
N VAL A 69 -5.60 -4.94 -4.33
CA VAL A 69 -5.93 -5.38 -2.98
C VAL A 69 -4.78 -5.06 -2.03
N GLY A 70 -5.09 -4.63 -0.83
CA GLY A 70 -4.10 -4.29 0.19
C GLY A 70 -4.65 -4.38 1.60
N ILE A 71 -3.77 -4.53 2.57
CA ILE A 71 -4.12 -4.46 3.99
C ILE A 71 -4.02 -3.00 4.42
N SER A 72 -5.10 -2.46 5.00
CA SER A 72 -5.13 -1.14 5.62
C SER A 72 -5.05 -1.29 7.15
N PRO A 73 -3.87 -1.11 7.77
CA PRO A 73 -3.77 -1.18 9.22
C PRO A 73 -4.67 -0.14 9.91
N LYS A 74 -4.74 1.08 9.39
CA LYS A 74 -5.58 2.15 9.97
C LYS A 74 -7.07 1.80 10.03
N LYS A 75 -7.58 1.04 9.06
CA LYS A 75 -8.97 0.55 9.04
C LYS A 75 -9.13 -0.81 9.70
N ASN A 76 -8.02 -1.51 9.94
CA ASN A 76 -7.98 -2.92 10.33
C ASN A 76 -8.83 -3.81 9.41
N ARG A 77 -8.63 -3.63 8.08
CA ARG A 77 -9.39 -4.31 7.02
C ARG A 77 -8.49 -4.59 5.82
N VAL A 78 -8.85 -5.60 5.06
CA VAL A 78 -8.37 -5.77 3.68
C VAL A 78 -9.21 -4.88 2.78
N THR A 79 -8.57 -4.02 1.99
CA THR A 79 -9.26 -3.15 1.03
C THR A 79 -9.12 -3.77 -0.35
N LEU A 80 -10.23 -4.18 -0.95
CA LEU A 80 -10.34 -4.64 -2.34
C LEU A 80 -10.85 -3.49 -3.19
N ALA A 81 -10.04 -3.01 -4.12
CA ALA A 81 -10.41 -1.95 -5.04
C ALA A 81 -10.82 -2.52 -6.39
N VAL A 82 -11.95 -2.06 -6.93
CA VAL A 82 -12.50 -2.40 -8.24
C VAL A 82 -12.93 -1.13 -8.96
N GLU A 83 -12.97 -1.16 -10.32
CA GLU A 83 -13.44 0.01 -11.09
C GLU A 83 -14.93 0.27 -10.92
N ASP A 84 -15.73 -0.78 -10.75
CA ASP A 84 -17.20 -0.69 -10.68
C ASP A 84 -17.75 -1.80 -9.78
N LYS A 85 -18.30 -1.40 -8.65
CA LYS A 85 -18.91 -2.33 -7.67
C LYS A 85 -20.20 -2.96 -8.17
N THR A 86 -20.89 -2.33 -9.10
CA THR A 86 -22.17 -2.86 -9.64
C THR A 86 -21.98 -4.14 -10.43
N LEU A 87 -20.77 -4.39 -10.92
CA LEU A 87 -20.39 -5.62 -11.62
C LEU A 87 -20.10 -6.80 -10.71
N LEU A 88 -20.03 -6.55 -9.39
CA LEU A 88 -19.75 -7.57 -8.39
C LEU A 88 -21.05 -8.32 -8.05
N ASP A 89 -21.13 -9.54 -8.54
CA ASP A 89 -22.20 -10.49 -8.18
C ASP A 89 -21.86 -11.12 -6.82
N SER A 90 -22.72 -10.90 -5.82
CA SER A 90 -22.53 -11.41 -4.46
C SER A 90 -22.36 -12.94 -4.42
N ASP A 91 -23.03 -13.66 -5.31
CA ASP A 91 -22.96 -15.12 -5.35
C ASP A 91 -21.60 -15.59 -5.88
N LYS A 92 -21.04 -14.85 -6.86
CA LYS A 92 -19.71 -15.13 -7.41
C LYS A 92 -18.56 -14.72 -6.48
N LEU A 93 -18.81 -13.82 -5.54
CA LEU A 93 -17.84 -13.35 -4.55
C LEU A 93 -18.07 -13.93 -3.14
N ALA A 94 -18.89 -14.96 -3.02
CA ALA A 94 -19.16 -15.63 -1.73
C ALA A 94 -17.87 -16.15 -1.03
N TRP A 95 -16.79 -16.35 -1.80
CA TRP A 95 -15.48 -16.73 -1.29
C TRP A 95 -14.67 -15.57 -0.71
N VAL A 96 -15.04 -14.31 -1.00
CA VAL A 96 -14.38 -13.14 -0.41
C VAL A 96 -14.73 -13.07 1.07
N PRO A 97 -13.75 -13.06 1.98
CA PRO A 97 -14.01 -13.03 3.40
C PRO A 97 -14.80 -11.77 3.79
N SER A 98 -16.09 -11.94 4.08
CA SER A 98 -16.96 -10.85 4.53
C SER A 98 -16.55 -10.35 5.92
N GLY A 99 -16.82 -9.10 6.22
CA GLY A 99 -16.49 -8.49 7.52
C GLY A 99 -15.05 -8.00 7.62
N VAL A 100 -14.07 -8.81 7.21
CA VAL A 100 -12.65 -8.42 7.19
C VAL A 100 -12.25 -7.65 5.93
N THR A 101 -13.06 -7.74 4.87
CA THR A 101 -12.82 -7.08 3.58
C THR A 101 -13.75 -5.89 3.37
N GLU A 102 -13.17 -4.76 3.00
CA GLU A 102 -13.88 -3.56 2.52
C GLU A 102 -13.70 -3.44 1.01
N ILE A 103 -14.79 -3.41 0.26
CA ILE A 103 -14.76 -3.21 -1.18
C ILE A 103 -14.94 -1.73 -1.50
N VAL A 104 -14.00 -1.15 -2.24
CA VAL A 104 -14.01 0.26 -2.64
C VAL A 104 -13.99 0.40 -4.16
N GLU A 105 -14.58 1.47 -4.68
CA GLU A 105 -14.39 1.86 -6.08
C GLU A 105 -13.13 2.70 -6.20
N SER A 106 -12.39 2.47 -7.27
CA SER A 106 -11.16 3.19 -7.57
C SER A 106 -10.96 3.24 -9.08
N ASP A 107 -10.43 4.33 -9.57
CA ASP A 107 -10.00 4.42 -10.96
C ASP A 107 -8.94 3.35 -11.27
N PRO A 108 -8.94 2.80 -12.49
CA PRO A 108 -7.93 1.85 -12.91
C PRO A 108 -6.55 2.49 -12.82
N ILE A 109 -5.58 1.72 -12.34
CA ILE A 109 -4.18 2.14 -12.33
C ILE A 109 -3.74 2.28 -13.80
N GLN A 110 -3.70 3.51 -14.28
CA GLN A 110 -3.18 3.82 -15.62
C GLN A 110 -1.67 4.01 -15.52
N PRO A 111 -0.86 3.16 -16.14
CA PRO A 111 0.55 3.45 -16.25
C PRO A 111 0.69 4.69 -17.14
N THR A 112 1.11 5.81 -16.58
CA THR A 112 1.36 7.07 -17.31
C THR A 112 2.56 6.96 -18.26
N ALA A 113 3.40 5.95 -18.07
CA ALA A 113 4.43 5.50 -19.01
C ALA A 113 4.76 4.03 -18.70
N SER A 114 4.99 3.22 -19.74
CA SER A 114 5.42 1.84 -19.58
C SER A 114 6.90 1.83 -19.16
N ILE A 115 7.17 1.82 -17.86
CA ILE A 115 8.51 1.65 -17.33
C ILE A 115 8.53 0.32 -16.60
N GLY A 116 9.16 -0.68 -17.22
CA GLY A 116 9.42 -1.96 -16.56
C GLY A 116 10.46 -1.78 -15.44
N CYS A 117 10.31 -2.50 -14.33
CA CYS A 117 11.38 -2.62 -13.33
C CYS A 117 12.70 -3.01 -14.02
N GLY A 118 13.79 -2.34 -13.65
CA GLY A 118 15.10 -2.53 -14.27
C GLY A 118 15.33 -1.73 -15.56
N ASN A 119 14.34 -1.06 -16.12
CA ASN A 119 14.56 -0.19 -17.27
C ASN A 119 15.43 1.02 -16.89
N THR A 120 16.33 1.36 -17.80
CA THR A 120 17.22 2.51 -17.62
C THR A 120 16.43 3.82 -17.68
N MET A 121 16.61 4.65 -16.67
CA MET A 121 16.14 6.03 -16.65
C MET A 121 17.32 6.97 -16.75
N LYS A 122 17.13 8.09 -17.43
CA LYS A 122 18.15 9.13 -17.59
C LYS A 122 17.72 10.40 -16.86
N ASN A 123 18.56 10.85 -15.94
CA ASN A 123 18.48 12.20 -15.43
C ASN A 123 18.99 13.15 -16.52
N SER A 124 18.08 13.82 -17.22
CA SER A 124 18.45 14.69 -18.35
C SER A 124 19.11 16.00 -17.90
N THR A 125 18.94 16.38 -16.64
CA THR A 125 19.56 17.58 -16.06
C THR A 125 21.03 17.34 -15.76
N ARG A 126 21.39 16.13 -15.30
CA ARG A 126 22.75 15.79 -14.85
C ARG A 126 23.48 14.83 -15.76
N GLY A 127 22.79 14.23 -16.73
CA GLY A 127 23.37 13.25 -17.63
C GLY A 127 23.60 11.85 -17.03
N SER A 128 23.26 11.64 -15.74
CA SER A 128 23.38 10.34 -15.08
C SER A 128 22.29 9.38 -15.52
N THR A 129 22.54 8.08 -15.33
CA THR A 129 21.58 7.00 -15.60
C THR A 129 21.34 6.21 -14.34
N SER A 130 20.09 5.84 -14.11
CA SER A 130 19.67 5.00 -12.98
C SER A 130 18.66 3.95 -13.46
N SER A 131 18.43 2.94 -12.65
CA SER A 131 17.36 1.97 -12.89
C SER A 131 16.12 2.34 -12.10
N CYS A 132 14.93 2.13 -12.69
CA CYS A 132 13.68 2.27 -11.99
C CYS A 132 13.54 1.15 -10.95
N CYS A 133 13.28 1.50 -9.70
CA CYS A 133 13.11 0.52 -8.63
C CYS A 133 11.64 0.15 -8.40
N VAL A 134 10.77 1.13 -8.17
CA VAL A 134 9.36 0.90 -7.83
C VAL A 134 8.49 2.06 -8.32
N GLY A 135 7.32 1.74 -8.90
CA GLY A 135 6.25 2.71 -9.10
C GLY A 135 5.49 2.92 -7.79
N VAL A 136 5.13 4.15 -7.50
CA VAL A 136 4.36 4.53 -6.32
C VAL A 136 3.23 5.47 -6.71
N THR A 137 2.11 5.37 -6.00
CA THR A 137 1.04 6.38 -6.06
C THR A 137 0.96 7.06 -4.70
N THR A 138 1.01 8.37 -4.68
CA THR A 138 0.89 9.15 -3.44
C THR A 138 -0.57 9.16 -2.95
N ASN A 139 -0.79 9.52 -1.69
CA ASN A 139 -2.14 9.68 -1.11
C ASN A 139 -3.00 10.73 -1.84
N SER A 140 -2.40 11.61 -2.63
CA SER A 140 -3.08 12.59 -3.49
C SER A 140 -3.33 12.07 -4.92
N GLY A 141 -3.11 10.78 -5.19
CA GLY A 141 -3.34 10.17 -6.49
C GLY A 141 -2.25 10.48 -7.54
N ILE A 142 -1.12 11.06 -7.14
CA ILE A 142 -0.01 11.33 -8.07
C ILE A 142 0.83 10.07 -8.23
N ASN A 143 0.96 9.59 -9.46
CA ASN A 143 1.85 8.48 -9.78
C ASN A 143 3.30 8.96 -9.82
N GLY A 144 4.19 8.21 -9.21
CA GLY A 144 5.61 8.51 -9.13
C GLY A 144 6.48 7.27 -9.23
N LEU A 145 7.77 7.47 -9.15
CA LEU A 145 8.79 6.42 -9.14
C LEU A 145 9.76 6.67 -7.99
N ILE A 146 10.15 5.60 -7.32
CA ILE A 146 11.29 5.64 -6.41
C ILE A 146 12.53 5.34 -7.22
N ILE A 147 13.49 6.27 -7.23
CA ILE A 147 14.79 6.14 -7.88
C ILE A 147 15.91 6.36 -6.87
N GLN A 148 17.12 5.96 -7.22
CA GLN A 148 18.29 6.21 -6.38
C GLN A 148 18.52 7.72 -6.18
N GLY A 149 18.51 8.14 -4.90
CA GLY A 149 18.58 9.57 -4.55
C GLY A 149 19.96 10.20 -4.60
N HIS A 150 21.04 9.43 -4.65
CA HIS A 150 22.40 9.99 -4.60
C HIS A 150 22.82 10.71 -5.88
N GLU A 151 22.17 10.44 -7.01
CA GLU A 151 22.45 11.07 -8.31
C GLU A 151 21.35 12.02 -8.78
N THR A 152 20.37 12.32 -7.93
CA THR A 152 19.24 13.19 -8.29
C THR A 152 19.05 14.30 -7.27
N LEU A 153 18.60 15.47 -7.71
CA LEU A 153 18.15 16.56 -6.85
C LEU A 153 16.71 16.91 -7.17
N VAL A 154 16.04 17.55 -6.21
CA VAL A 154 14.69 18.10 -6.42
C VAL A 154 14.73 19.07 -7.61
N GLY A 155 13.79 18.89 -8.55
CA GLY A 155 13.72 19.65 -9.79
C GLY A 155 14.39 18.97 -11.00
N ASP A 156 15.21 17.94 -10.80
CA ASP A 156 15.82 17.22 -11.93
C ASP A 156 14.74 16.53 -12.79
N VAL A 157 14.89 16.62 -14.12
CA VAL A 157 13.97 16.03 -15.10
C VAL A 157 14.41 14.61 -15.43
N ILE A 158 13.52 13.66 -15.26
CA ILE A 158 13.74 12.24 -15.52
C ILE A 158 13.10 11.83 -16.84
N LYS A 159 13.85 11.10 -17.66
CA LYS A 159 13.42 10.55 -18.96
C LYS A 159 13.59 9.04 -19.00
N ASN A 160 12.73 8.35 -19.77
CA ASN A 160 12.88 6.94 -20.07
C ASN A 160 13.99 6.67 -21.10
N GLY A 161 14.26 5.41 -21.39
CA GLY A 161 15.25 5.00 -22.40
C GLY A 161 14.98 5.56 -23.80
N SER A 162 13.73 5.86 -24.15
CA SER A 162 13.29 6.51 -25.40
C SER A 162 13.36 8.04 -25.34
N ARG A 163 13.97 8.62 -24.31
CA ARG A 163 14.14 10.06 -24.07
C ARG A 163 12.83 10.84 -23.85
N GLN A 164 11.72 10.16 -23.58
CA GLN A 164 10.46 10.83 -23.19
C GLN A 164 10.55 11.26 -21.73
N THR A 165 10.10 12.46 -21.42
CA THR A 165 10.00 12.94 -20.04
C THR A 165 8.92 12.15 -19.30
N ILE A 166 9.30 11.56 -18.17
CA ILE A 166 8.40 10.77 -17.31
C ILE A 166 8.07 11.49 -16.02
N GLY A 167 8.81 12.52 -15.68
CA GLY A 167 8.54 13.34 -14.51
C GLY A 167 9.73 14.16 -14.07
N SER A 168 9.60 14.74 -12.89
CA SER A 168 10.68 15.44 -12.19
C SER A 168 10.78 14.95 -10.75
N VAL A 169 11.97 15.10 -10.16
CA VAL A 169 12.20 14.76 -8.75
C VAL A 169 11.52 15.80 -7.87
N THR A 170 10.58 15.36 -7.04
CA THR A 170 9.81 16.24 -6.14
C THR A 170 10.26 16.15 -4.69
N GLN A 171 10.84 15.02 -4.29
CA GLN A 171 11.33 14.75 -2.94
C GLN A 171 12.61 13.91 -2.99
N ARG A 172 13.43 14.04 -1.96
CA ARG A 172 14.67 13.29 -1.79
C ARG A 172 14.77 12.72 -0.39
#